data_e38a95bc89cb6b6f2c92239480acf5f2
#
_entry.id   e38a95bc89cb6b6f2c92239480acf5f2
#
_cell.length_a   1.000
_cell.length_b   1.000
_cell.length_c   1.000
_cell.angle_alpha   90.00
_cell.angle_beta   90.00
_cell.angle_gamma   90.00
#
_symmetry.space_group_name_H-M   'P 1'
#
loop_
_entity.id
_entity.type
_entity.pdbx_description
1 polymer ?
#
loop_
_entity_poly.entity_id
_entity_poly.type
_entity_poly.pdbx_seq_one_letter_code
_entity_poly.pdbx_strand_id
1 'polypeptide(L)'
;PVIIGSRDSDKAKQSAIEITAIAPSNNKWGNVRGTDNLSAAMECEIAVLAVPHANQINTLKPISNALKGKILIDVTAPLKPPKVSTVQLPEAGSAVVESQEMLGENVAVVAAFQNIAAQHLADPDHEIDCDVLVCGNKKAAREIAITLANDAGMTAWHAGPLANAAAAEAMTSVLIFINRAHKIPGSGIRITGTPEELED
;
A
#
# COMPACT_ATOMS: atom_id res chain seq x y z
N PRO A 1 5.26 17.06 0.80
CA PRO A 1 6.53 16.47 1.22
C PRO A 1 6.34 14.98 1.50
N VAL A 2 7.35 14.16 1.18
CA VAL A 2 7.39 12.72 1.44
C VAL A 2 8.48 12.42 2.46
N ILE A 3 8.18 11.58 3.45
CA ILE A 3 9.13 11.16 4.47
C ILE A 3 9.30 9.65 4.38
N ILE A 4 10.52 9.20 4.10
CA ILE A 4 10.85 7.78 4.09
C ILE A 4 11.28 7.39 5.49
N GLY A 5 10.54 6.48 6.12
CA GLY A 5 10.87 5.87 7.40
C GLY A 5 11.61 4.54 7.21
N SER A 6 12.62 4.28 8.02
CA SER A 6 13.31 3.00 8.08
C SER A 6 13.76 2.69 9.51
N ARG A 7 14.02 1.41 9.81
CA ARG A 7 14.71 1.01 11.06
C ARG A 7 16.16 1.53 11.11
N ASP A 8 16.71 1.83 9.94
CA ASP A 8 18.04 2.39 9.73
C ASP A 8 17.85 3.74 9.03
N SER A 9 18.07 4.84 9.77
CA SER A 9 17.86 6.20 9.27
C SER A 9 18.79 6.56 8.10
N ASP A 10 19.99 5.98 8.05
CA ASP A 10 20.94 6.27 6.98
C ASP A 10 20.52 5.60 5.67
N LYS A 11 19.93 4.40 5.74
CA LYS A 11 19.28 3.78 4.58
C LYS A 11 18.08 4.60 4.10
N ALA A 12 17.28 5.14 5.01
CA ALA A 12 16.16 6.02 4.64
C ALA A 12 16.63 7.28 3.91
N LYS A 13 17.71 7.92 4.39
CA LYS A 13 18.32 9.08 3.74
C LYS A 13 18.85 8.74 2.34
N GLN A 14 19.53 7.59 2.23
CA GLN A 14 20.04 7.11 0.94
C GLN A 14 18.90 6.87 -0.05
N SER A 15 17.83 6.19 0.37
CA SER A 15 16.64 5.97 -0.48
C SER A 15 15.99 7.30 -0.90
N ALA A 16 15.96 8.30 -0.02
CA ALA A 16 15.43 9.63 -0.36
C ALA A 16 16.26 10.32 -1.44
N ILE A 17 17.59 10.18 -1.40
CA ILE A 17 18.50 10.69 -2.43
C ILE A 17 18.25 9.98 -3.76
N GLU A 18 18.15 8.65 -3.75
CA GLU A 18 17.91 7.82 -4.94
C GLU A 18 16.58 8.17 -5.61
N ILE A 19 15.50 8.28 -4.84
CA ILE A 19 14.18 8.67 -5.36
C ILE A 19 14.20 10.10 -5.92
N THR A 20 14.87 11.02 -5.25
CA THR A 20 15.00 12.40 -5.74
C THR A 20 15.77 12.46 -7.05
N ALA A 21 16.76 11.59 -7.24
CA ALA A 21 17.59 11.56 -8.46
C ALA A 21 16.82 11.07 -9.71
N ILE A 22 15.78 10.26 -9.55
CA ILE A 22 14.91 9.80 -10.65
C ILE A 22 13.71 10.72 -10.89
N ALA A 23 13.53 11.77 -10.06
CA ALA A 23 12.44 12.71 -10.21
C ALA A 23 12.52 13.45 -11.56
N PRO A 24 11.39 13.68 -12.24
CA PRO A 24 11.36 14.45 -13.47
C PRO A 24 11.96 15.86 -13.27
N SER A 25 12.60 16.39 -14.31
CA SER A 25 13.30 17.69 -14.27
C SER A 25 12.40 18.88 -13.86
N ASN A 26 11.07 18.72 -13.96
CA ASN A 26 10.09 19.71 -13.54
C ASN A 26 9.78 19.69 -12.03
N ASN A 27 10.44 18.81 -11.27
CA ASN A 27 10.39 18.64 -9.81
C ASN A 27 8.98 18.78 -9.19
N LYS A 28 7.98 18.07 -9.73
CA LYS A 28 6.62 18.05 -9.18
C LYS A 28 6.49 17.18 -7.91
N TRP A 29 7.53 16.42 -7.55
CA TRP A 29 7.50 15.43 -6.45
C TRP A 29 7.67 16.06 -5.06
N GLY A 30 7.97 17.37 -4.99
CA GLY A 30 8.17 18.04 -3.71
C GLY A 30 9.47 17.61 -3.00
N ASN A 31 9.52 17.83 -1.68
CA ASN A 31 10.69 17.48 -0.86
C ASN A 31 10.57 16.04 -0.36
N VAL A 32 11.56 15.20 -0.68
CA VAL A 32 11.70 13.82 -0.18
C VAL A 32 12.85 13.77 0.81
N ARG A 33 12.63 13.24 2.01
CA ARG A 33 13.67 13.06 3.02
C ARG A 33 13.54 11.73 3.75
N GLY A 34 14.65 11.26 4.31
CA GLY A 34 14.71 10.02 5.07
C GLY A 34 14.96 10.24 6.57
N THR A 35 14.34 9.40 7.42
CA THR A 35 14.53 9.40 8.86
C THR A 35 14.21 8.01 9.45
N ASP A 36 14.24 7.86 10.77
CA ASP A 36 13.75 6.64 11.42
C ASP A 36 12.21 6.54 11.37
N ASN A 37 11.68 5.32 11.60
CA ASN A 37 10.25 5.04 11.52
C ASN A 37 9.42 5.87 12.50
N LEU A 38 9.92 6.09 13.72
CA LEU A 38 9.16 6.81 14.75
C LEU A 38 9.05 8.30 14.39
N SER A 39 10.15 8.92 14.00
CA SER A 39 10.17 10.31 13.54
C SER A 39 9.27 10.50 12.33
N ALA A 40 9.32 9.59 11.33
CA ALA A 40 8.44 9.62 10.17
C ALA A 40 6.96 9.52 10.59
N ALA A 41 6.63 8.59 11.48
CA ALA A 41 5.27 8.40 11.97
C ALA A 41 4.75 9.58 12.80
N MET A 42 5.61 10.28 13.53
CA MET A 42 5.22 11.48 14.29
C MET A 42 4.86 12.66 13.39
N GLU A 43 5.57 12.81 12.26
CA GLU A 43 5.45 13.97 11.39
C GLU A 43 4.42 13.80 10.26
N CYS A 44 4.09 12.56 9.85
CA CYS A 44 3.15 12.32 8.77
C CYS A 44 1.70 12.50 9.23
N GLU A 45 0.80 12.81 8.30
CA GLU A 45 -0.65 12.72 8.46
C GLU A 45 -1.17 11.39 7.92
N ILE A 46 -0.56 10.90 6.85
CA ILE A 46 -0.85 9.63 6.18
C ILE A 46 0.44 8.80 6.21
N ALA A 47 0.37 7.62 6.78
CA ALA A 47 1.45 6.64 6.72
C ALA A 47 1.15 5.58 5.66
N VAL A 48 2.16 5.18 4.89
CA VAL A 48 2.09 4.02 3.98
C VAL A 48 3.02 2.94 4.51
N LEU A 49 2.47 1.78 4.85
CA LEU A 49 3.24 0.64 5.31
C LEU A 49 3.59 -0.27 4.13
N ALA A 50 4.84 -0.21 3.69
CA ALA A 50 5.37 -0.97 2.56
C ALA A 50 6.48 -1.93 3.03
N VAL A 51 6.13 -2.91 3.86
CA VAL A 51 7.06 -3.92 4.38
C VAL A 51 6.54 -5.33 4.09
N PRO A 52 7.41 -6.35 4.03
CA PRO A 52 6.96 -7.74 4.00
C PRO A 52 6.08 -8.08 5.21
N HIS A 53 5.06 -8.91 5.04
CA HIS A 53 4.13 -9.34 6.10
C HIS A 53 4.86 -9.83 7.37
N ALA A 54 5.93 -10.60 7.22
CA ALA A 54 6.73 -11.07 8.36
C ALA A 54 7.30 -9.95 9.25
N ASN A 55 7.39 -8.72 8.74
CA ASN A 55 7.90 -7.55 9.46
C ASN A 55 6.79 -6.55 9.87
N GLN A 56 5.56 -6.76 9.43
CA GLN A 56 4.43 -5.83 9.57
C GLN A 56 4.22 -5.41 11.03
N ILE A 57 3.86 -6.34 11.88
CA ILE A 57 3.56 -6.07 13.30
C ILE A 57 4.78 -5.52 14.05
N ASN A 58 5.97 -6.06 13.77
CA ASN A 58 7.21 -5.58 14.40
C ASN A 58 7.58 -4.15 13.96
N THR A 59 7.15 -3.72 12.78
CA THR A 59 7.33 -2.34 12.31
C THR A 59 6.28 -1.41 12.94
N LEU A 60 5.03 -1.84 13.02
CA LEU A 60 3.93 -1.02 13.53
C LEU A 60 3.96 -0.85 15.05
N LYS A 61 4.30 -1.89 15.81
CA LYS A 61 4.25 -1.88 17.27
C LYS A 61 5.03 -0.71 17.92
N PRO A 62 6.28 -0.41 17.53
CA PRO A 62 7.04 0.72 18.11
C PRO A 62 6.47 2.09 17.78
N ILE A 63 5.74 2.24 16.66
CA ILE A 63 5.20 3.52 16.18
C ILE A 63 3.70 3.69 16.42
N SER A 64 3.04 2.71 17.02
CA SER A 64 1.58 2.66 17.17
C SER A 64 0.99 3.91 17.83
N ASN A 65 1.67 4.44 18.86
CA ASN A 65 1.22 5.67 19.54
C ASN A 65 1.33 6.91 18.63
N ALA A 66 2.34 6.98 17.77
CA ALA A 66 2.54 8.08 16.84
C ALA A 66 1.51 8.06 15.68
N LEU A 67 0.89 6.93 15.41
CA LEU A 67 -0.14 6.77 14.37
C LEU A 67 -1.55 7.11 14.85
N LYS A 68 -1.79 7.33 16.15
CA LYS A 68 -3.12 7.67 16.67
C LYS A 68 -3.67 8.94 16.02
N GLY A 69 -4.91 8.89 15.57
CA GLY A 69 -5.60 9.97 14.87
C GLY A 69 -5.24 10.10 13.39
N LYS A 70 -4.38 9.22 12.87
CA LYS A 70 -3.86 9.26 11.49
C LYS A 70 -4.46 8.16 10.62
N ILE A 71 -4.14 8.22 9.34
CA ILE A 71 -4.49 7.20 8.35
C ILE A 71 -3.26 6.33 8.10
N LEU A 72 -3.46 5.01 8.13
CA LEU A 72 -2.47 4.04 7.70
C LEU A 72 -2.97 3.36 6.42
N ILE A 73 -2.28 3.55 5.30
CA ILE A 73 -2.46 2.76 4.09
C ILE A 73 -1.51 1.57 4.19
N ASP A 74 -2.04 0.37 4.36
CA ASP A 74 -1.26 -0.85 4.47
C ASP A 74 -1.31 -1.59 3.13
N VAL A 75 -0.14 -1.73 2.49
CA VAL A 75 0.01 -2.41 1.19
C VAL A 75 0.46 -3.86 1.34
N THR A 76 0.51 -4.37 2.57
CA THR A 76 1.03 -5.69 2.88
C THR A 76 0.16 -6.79 2.28
N ALA A 77 0.81 -7.80 1.69
CA ALA A 77 0.19 -9.06 1.30
C ALA A 77 0.85 -10.20 2.08
N PRO A 78 0.09 -11.21 2.58
CA PRO A 78 0.61 -12.26 3.46
C PRO A 78 1.38 -13.35 2.69
N LEU A 79 2.40 -12.93 1.96
CA LEU A 79 3.25 -13.82 1.18
C LEU A 79 4.21 -14.60 2.07
N LYS A 80 4.18 -15.93 1.97
CA LYS A 80 5.06 -16.84 2.75
C LYS A 80 6.04 -17.57 1.81
N PRO A 81 7.29 -17.11 1.71
CA PRO A 81 8.32 -17.83 0.94
C PRO A 81 8.52 -19.26 1.45
N PRO A 82 8.85 -20.24 0.57
CA PRO A 82 9.03 -20.08 -0.88
C PRO A 82 7.72 -20.14 -1.69
N LYS A 83 6.56 -20.39 -1.08
CA LYS A 83 5.28 -20.65 -1.74
C LYS A 83 4.44 -19.38 -1.96
N VAL A 84 5.06 -18.27 -2.38
CA VAL A 84 4.39 -16.97 -2.55
C VAL A 84 3.27 -16.95 -3.61
N SER A 85 3.26 -17.90 -4.52
CA SER A 85 2.21 -18.07 -5.55
C SER A 85 1.05 -18.98 -5.09
N THR A 86 0.97 -19.28 -3.81
CA THR A 86 -0.13 -20.02 -3.19
C THR A 86 -0.75 -19.13 -2.12
N VAL A 87 -2.06 -18.96 -2.16
CA VAL A 87 -2.78 -18.16 -1.15
C VAL A 87 -2.60 -18.76 0.24
N GLN A 88 -2.16 -17.95 1.17
CA GLN A 88 -1.91 -18.32 2.57
C GLN A 88 -2.31 -17.14 3.48
N LEU A 89 -3.61 -16.95 3.67
CA LEU A 89 -4.11 -15.89 4.55
C LEU A 89 -3.75 -16.18 6.02
N PRO A 90 -3.56 -15.13 6.84
CA PRO A 90 -3.36 -15.28 8.27
C PRO A 90 -4.66 -15.69 8.99
N GLU A 91 -4.59 -15.98 10.29
CA GLU A 91 -5.74 -16.42 11.09
C GLU A 91 -6.86 -15.34 11.15
N ALA A 92 -6.49 -14.07 11.20
CA ALA A 92 -7.43 -12.95 11.10
C ALA A 92 -8.10 -12.80 9.71
N GLY A 93 -7.75 -13.65 8.75
CA GLY A 93 -8.26 -13.61 7.37
C GLY A 93 -7.58 -12.60 6.45
N SER A 94 -6.88 -11.60 6.99
CA SER A 94 -6.22 -10.54 6.24
C SER A 94 -5.06 -9.95 7.04
N ALA A 95 -3.92 -9.71 6.40
CA ALA A 95 -2.77 -9.03 7.03
C ALA A 95 -3.13 -7.60 7.45
N VAL A 96 -3.95 -6.90 6.67
CA VAL A 96 -4.37 -5.54 7.00
C VAL A 96 -5.36 -5.51 8.17
N VAL A 97 -6.18 -6.55 8.32
CA VAL A 97 -7.03 -6.72 9.52
C VAL A 97 -6.17 -6.92 10.77
N GLU A 98 -5.08 -7.71 10.71
CA GLU A 98 -4.13 -7.84 11.82
C GLU A 98 -3.54 -6.48 12.24
N SER A 99 -3.22 -5.62 11.26
CA SER A 99 -2.77 -4.25 11.54
C SER A 99 -3.83 -3.42 12.27
N GLN A 100 -5.08 -3.47 11.82
CA GLN A 100 -6.18 -2.74 12.46
C GLN A 100 -6.45 -3.23 13.88
N GLU A 101 -6.46 -4.53 14.10
CA GLU A 101 -6.65 -5.12 15.43
C GLU A 101 -5.55 -4.70 16.41
N MET A 102 -4.30 -4.71 15.96
CA MET A 102 -3.16 -4.29 16.77
C MET A 102 -3.14 -2.79 17.08
N LEU A 103 -3.52 -1.94 16.11
CA LEU A 103 -3.51 -0.49 16.26
C LEU A 103 -4.76 0.08 16.96
N GLY A 104 -5.87 -0.68 16.97
CA GLY A 104 -7.14 -0.25 17.53
C GLY A 104 -7.84 0.82 16.68
N GLU A 105 -9.02 1.26 17.13
CA GLU A 105 -9.91 2.15 16.37
C GLU A 105 -9.40 3.59 16.19
N ASN A 106 -8.39 3.99 16.96
CA ASN A 106 -7.81 5.33 16.88
C ASN A 106 -6.92 5.55 15.65
N VAL A 107 -6.63 4.49 14.88
CA VAL A 107 -5.93 4.57 13.60
C VAL A 107 -6.91 4.13 12.50
N ALA A 108 -7.01 4.92 11.44
CA ALA A 108 -7.85 4.56 10.30
C ALA A 108 -7.02 3.72 9.32
N VAL A 109 -7.15 2.39 9.39
CA VAL A 109 -6.43 1.50 8.47
C VAL A 109 -7.20 1.31 7.17
N VAL A 110 -6.48 1.39 6.05
CA VAL A 110 -6.97 1.18 4.68
C VAL A 110 -6.05 0.21 3.97
N ALA A 111 -6.61 -0.79 3.32
CA ALA A 111 -5.89 -1.68 2.41
C ALA A 111 -5.93 -1.09 1.00
N ALA A 112 -4.78 -0.96 0.36
CA ALA A 112 -4.67 -0.55 -1.04
C ALA A 112 -3.33 -1.03 -1.64
N PHE A 113 -3.27 -1.16 -2.97
CA PHE A 113 -2.07 -1.48 -3.75
C PHE A 113 -1.54 -2.93 -3.63
N GLN A 114 -2.20 -3.86 -2.94
CA GLN A 114 -1.74 -5.25 -2.79
C GLN A 114 -1.55 -5.95 -4.15
N ASN A 115 -2.36 -5.60 -5.13
CA ASN A 115 -2.37 -6.19 -6.47
C ASN A 115 -1.49 -5.45 -7.49
N ILE A 116 -0.74 -4.42 -7.07
CA ILE A 116 0.13 -3.64 -7.95
C ILE A 116 1.55 -4.20 -7.93
N ALA A 117 2.13 -4.41 -9.12
CA ALA A 117 3.51 -4.86 -9.24
C ALA A 117 4.49 -3.73 -8.85
N ALA A 118 5.27 -3.94 -7.79
CA ALA A 118 6.19 -2.94 -7.27
C ALA A 118 7.21 -2.44 -8.31
N GLN A 119 7.62 -3.29 -9.24
CA GLN A 119 8.54 -2.93 -10.32
C GLN A 119 7.92 -1.90 -11.30
N HIS A 120 6.59 -1.94 -11.51
CA HIS A 120 5.90 -0.96 -12.35
C HIS A 120 5.80 0.39 -11.62
N LEU A 121 5.56 0.40 -10.31
CA LEU A 121 5.57 1.63 -9.49
C LEU A 121 6.97 2.28 -9.40
N ALA A 122 8.03 1.51 -9.57
CA ALA A 122 9.40 2.02 -9.52
C ALA A 122 9.84 2.71 -10.81
N ASP A 123 9.12 2.54 -11.90
CA ASP A 123 9.39 3.17 -13.20
C ASP A 123 8.38 4.31 -13.42
N PRO A 124 8.81 5.58 -13.31
CA PRO A 124 7.92 6.73 -13.44
C PRO A 124 7.35 6.93 -14.85
N ASP A 125 7.94 6.30 -15.87
CA ASP A 125 7.49 6.36 -17.26
C ASP A 125 6.56 5.18 -17.62
N HIS A 126 6.37 4.23 -16.71
CA HIS A 126 5.51 3.07 -16.92
C HIS A 126 4.04 3.40 -16.65
N GLU A 127 3.20 3.30 -17.67
CA GLU A 127 1.75 3.38 -17.51
C GLU A 127 1.21 2.09 -16.85
N ILE A 128 0.64 2.22 -15.66
CA ILE A 128 0.14 1.07 -14.90
C ILE A 128 -1.31 0.79 -15.29
N ASP A 129 -1.51 -0.20 -16.17
CA ASP A 129 -2.83 -0.69 -16.59
C ASP A 129 -3.40 -1.70 -15.57
N CYS A 130 -3.69 -1.22 -14.36
CA CYS A 130 -4.21 -2.04 -13.27
C CYS A 130 -5.08 -1.19 -12.34
N ASP A 131 -6.21 -1.74 -11.92
CA ASP A 131 -7.09 -1.09 -10.95
C ASP A 131 -6.65 -1.37 -9.52
N VAL A 132 -6.81 -0.38 -8.64
CA VAL A 132 -6.51 -0.48 -7.21
C VAL A 132 -7.79 -0.74 -6.42
N LEU A 133 -7.83 -1.84 -5.66
CA LEU A 133 -8.93 -2.14 -4.75
C LEU A 133 -8.65 -1.49 -3.40
N VAL A 134 -9.53 -0.56 -2.97
CA VAL A 134 -9.39 0.17 -1.71
C VAL A 134 -10.43 -0.31 -0.71
N CYS A 135 -9.98 -0.97 0.37
CA CYS A 135 -10.84 -1.48 1.44
C CYS A 135 -10.55 -0.75 2.76
N GLY A 136 -11.59 -0.42 3.51
CA GLY A 136 -11.42 0.26 4.81
C GLY A 136 -12.77 0.59 5.46
N ASN A 137 -12.79 0.74 6.78
CA ASN A 137 -14.05 0.97 7.51
C ASN A 137 -14.44 2.47 7.55
N LYS A 138 -13.48 3.40 7.45
CA LYS A 138 -13.74 4.84 7.48
C LYS A 138 -13.78 5.41 6.07
N LYS A 139 -14.92 5.98 5.65
CA LYS A 139 -15.13 6.56 4.30
C LYS A 139 -14.04 7.56 3.93
N ALA A 140 -13.80 8.57 4.78
CA ALA A 140 -12.81 9.60 4.51
C ALA A 140 -11.38 9.05 4.30
N ALA A 141 -10.99 7.99 5.02
CA ALA A 141 -9.68 7.37 4.84
C ALA A 141 -9.57 6.62 3.50
N ARG A 142 -10.66 5.96 3.06
CA ARG A 142 -10.70 5.33 1.73
C ARG A 142 -10.61 6.36 0.60
N GLU A 143 -11.33 7.48 0.72
CA GLU A 143 -11.30 8.56 -0.28
C GLU A 143 -9.88 9.11 -0.47
N ILE A 144 -9.12 9.26 0.61
CA ILE A 144 -7.71 9.66 0.55
C ILE A 144 -6.86 8.61 -0.18
N ALA A 145 -7.04 7.33 0.11
CA ALA A 145 -6.29 6.28 -0.57
C ALA A 145 -6.66 6.18 -2.07
N ILE A 146 -7.94 6.39 -2.42
CA ILE A 146 -8.41 6.48 -3.81
C ILE A 146 -7.76 7.66 -4.52
N THR A 147 -7.74 8.84 -3.89
CA THR A 147 -7.08 10.03 -4.46
C THR A 147 -5.60 9.77 -4.72
N LEU A 148 -4.88 9.18 -3.76
CA LEU A 148 -3.46 8.83 -3.95
C LEU A 148 -3.23 7.86 -5.11
N ALA A 149 -4.10 6.87 -5.30
CA ALA A 149 -3.98 5.93 -6.41
C ALA A 149 -4.27 6.61 -7.74
N ASN A 150 -5.28 7.48 -7.80
CA ASN A 150 -5.61 8.26 -9.00
C ASN A 150 -4.50 9.25 -9.35
N ASP A 151 -3.91 9.92 -8.37
CA ASP A 151 -2.76 10.83 -8.56
C ASP A 151 -1.52 10.09 -9.09
N ALA A 152 -1.41 8.80 -8.77
CA ALA A 152 -0.38 7.91 -9.31
C ALA A 152 -0.74 7.31 -10.68
N GLY A 153 -1.82 7.79 -11.33
CA GLY A 153 -2.23 7.40 -12.68
C GLY A 153 -3.01 6.10 -12.77
N MET A 154 -3.47 5.54 -11.64
CA MET A 154 -4.25 4.30 -11.60
C MET A 154 -5.74 4.58 -11.35
N THR A 155 -6.60 3.69 -11.83
CA THR A 155 -8.03 3.71 -11.44
C THR A 155 -8.21 3.00 -10.11
N ALA A 156 -8.85 3.66 -9.14
CA ALA A 156 -9.08 3.09 -7.81
C ALA A 156 -10.57 2.93 -7.51
N TRP A 157 -10.93 1.80 -6.90
CA TRP A 157 -12.30 1.45 -6.57
C TRP A 157 -12.49 1.30 -5.07
N HIS A 158 -13.58 1.86 -4.55
CA HIS A 158 -14.05 1.52 -3.22
C HIS A 158 -14.51 0.06 -3.20
N ALA A 159 -13.70 -0.84 -2.65
CA ALA A 159 -13.94 -2.28 -2.63
C ALA A 159 -14.57 -2.79 -1.32
N GLY A 160 -15.13 -1.89 -0.51
CA GLY A 160 -15.93 -2.25 0.67
C GLY A 160 -15.20 -2.11 2.00
N PRO A 161 -15.69 -2.80 3.06
CA PRO A 161 -15.11 -2.76 4.38
C PRO A 161 -13.71 -3.39 4.41
N LEU A 162 -12.96 -3.14 5.49
CA LEU A 162 -11.59 -3.64 5.63
C LEU A 162 -11.48 -5.17 5.51
N ALA A 163 -12.49 -5.91 5.93
CA ALA A 163 -12.54 -7.37 5.79
C ALA A 163 -12.39 -7.85 4.32
N ASN A 164 -12.81 -7.03 3.34
CA ASN A 164 -12.65 -7.35 1.93
C ASN A 164 -11.19 -7.29 1.45
N ALA A 165 -10.26 -6.74 2.25
CA ALA A 165 -8.83 -6.76 1.97
C ALA A 165 -8.30 -8.19 1.75
N ALA A 166 -8.89 -9.18 2.41
CA ALA A 166 -8.56 -10.59 2.22
C ALA A 166 -8.58 -11.02 0.74
N ALA A 167 -9.53 -10.51 -0.05
CA ALA A 167 -9.63 -10.83 -1.48
C ALA A 167 -8.48 -10.18 -2.28
N ALA A 168 -8.16 -8.91 -2.02
CA ALA A 168 -7.06 -8.20 -2.68
C ALA A 168 -5.70 -8.82 -2.32
N GLU A 169 -5.49 -9.19 -1.06
CA GLU A 169 -4.29 -9.87 -0.58
C GLU A 169 -4.13 -11.27 -1.20
N ALA A 170 -5.21 -12.05 -1.27
CA ALA A 170 -5.21 -13.37 -1.90
C ALA A 170 -4.89 -13.26 -3.40
N MET A 171 -5.42 -12.24 -4.07
CA MET A 171 -5.19 -11.97 -5.49
C MET A 171 -3.71 -11.78 -5.80
N THR A 172 -2.91 -11.21 -4.90
CA THR A 172 -1.45 -11.05 -5.06
C THR A 172 -0.77 -12.40 -5.36
N SER A 173 -1.10 -13.45 -4.61
CA SER A 173 -0.55 -14.80 -4.85
C SER A 173 -1.00 -15.36 -6.19
N VAL A 174 -2.24 -15.12 -6.60
CA VAL A 174 -2.79 -15.57 -7.88
C VAL A 174 -2.09 -14.87 -9.04
N LEU A 175 -1.88 -13.55 -8.96
CA LEU A 175 -1.15 -12.77 -9.98
C LEU A 175 0.32 -13.22 -10.09
N ILE A 176 0.98 -13.51 -8.96
CA ILE A 176 2.34 -14.09 -8.97
C ILE A 176 2.36 -15.45 -9.69
N PHE A 177 1.34 -16.29 -9.49
CA PHE A 177 1.21 -17.56 -10.21
C PHE A 177 1.05 -17.32 -11.73
N ILE A 178 0.13 -16.44 -12.12
CA ILE A 178 -0.13 -16.07 -13.52
C ILE A 178 1.15 -15.56 -14.18
N ASN A 179 1.87 -14.63 -13.53
CA ASN A 179 3.14 -14.09 -14.01
C ASN A 179 4.16 -15.18 -14.32
N ARG A 180 4.31 -16.16 -13.42
CA ARG A 180 5.23 -17.28 -13.59
C ARG A 180 4.79 -18.24 -14.69
N ALA A 181 3.51 -18.63 -14.69
CA ALA A 181 2.97 -19.62 -15.65
C ALA A 181 2.96 -19.09 -17.08
N HIS A 182 2.70 -17.81 -17.27
CA HIS A 182 2.53 -17.19 -18.58
C HIS A 182 3.67 -16.23 -18.96
N LYS A 183 4.72 -16.12 -18.14
CA LYS A 183 5.88 -15.23 -18.36
C LYS A 183 5.47 -13.76 -18.57
N ILE A 184 4.51 -13.30 -17.78
CA ILE A 184 4.06 -11.90 -17.77
C ILE A 184 4.92 -11.14 -16.75
N PRO A 185 5.54 -10.00 -17.10
CA PRO A 185 6.41 -9.26 -16.18
C PRO A 185 5.67 -8.63 -14.99
N GLY A 186 4.35 -8.41 -15.10
CA GLY A 186 3.54 -7.85 -14.01
C GLY A 186 2.08 -7.81 -14.44
N SER A 187 1.31 -8.85 -14.09
CA SER A 187 -0.13 -8.85 -14.32
C SER A 187 -0.85 -8.02 -13.26
N GLY A 188 -1.93 -7.39 -13.66
CA GLY A 188 -2.86 -6.65 -12.81
C GLY A 188 -4.28 -7.17 -12.93
N ILE A 189 -5.22 -6.44 -12.36
CA ILE A 189 -6.65 -6.68 -12.52
C ILE A 189 -7.33 -5.42 -13.06
N ARG A 190 -8.43 -5.60 -13.76
CA ARG A 190 -9.35 -4.52 -14.15
C ARG A 190 -10.76 -4.87 -13.74
N ILE A 191 -11.47 -3.91 -13.21
CA ILE A 191 -12.91 -4.01 -12.94
C ILE A 191 -13.62 -3.65 -14.23
N THR A 192 -14.36 -4.62 -14.79
CA THR A 192 -15.17 -4.40 -15.98
C THR A 192 -16.56 -3.89 -15.58
N GLY A 193 -17.06 -2.95 -16.33
CA GLY A 193 -18.35 -2.30 -16.09
C GLY A 193 -18.19 -0.79 -16.01
N THR A 194 -19.28 -0.08 -16.29
CA THR A 194 -19.35 1.38 -16.18
C THR A 194 -20.17 1.71 -14.93
N PRO A 195 -19.64 2.53 -14.01
CA PRO A 195 -20.45 3.00 -12.89
C PRO A 195 -21.67 3.77 -13.43
N GLU A 196 -22.86 3.45 -12.94
CA GLU A 196 -24.01 4.32 -13.12
C GLU A 196 -23.84 5.52 -12.19
N GLU A 197 -24.15 6.73 -12.68
CA GLU A 197 -24.22 7.91 -11.82
C GLU A 197 -25.32 7.63 -10.78
N LEU A 198 -24.93 7.50 -9.52
CA LEU A 198 -25.92 7.44 -8.44
C LEU A 198 -26.54 8.83 -8.37
N GLU A 199 -27.83 8.94 -8.71
CA GLU A 199 -28.60 10.14 -8.42
C GLU A 199 -28.57 10.36 -6.90
N ASP A 200 -28.05 11.53 -6.48
CA ASP A 200 -27.96 11.96 -5.07
C ASP A 200 -29.33 12.13 -4.40
#